data_e615fa1a1f8b7624761e4537db6d9ee0
#
_entry.id   e615fa1a1f8b7624761e4537db6d9ee0
#
_cell.length_a   1.000
_cell.length_b   1.000
_cell.length_c   1.000
_cell.angle_alpha   90.00
_cell.angle_beta   90.00
_cell.angle_gamma   90.00
#
_symmetry.space_group_name_H-M   'P 1'
#
loop_
_entity.id
_entity.type
_entity.pdbx_description
1 polymer ?
#
loop_
_entity_poly.entity_id
_entity_poly.type
_entity_poly.pdbx_seq_one_letter_code
_entity_poly.pdbx_strand_id
1 'polypeptide(L)'
;GNFLETSPIYGDGDAERVIGGMIGTLFARDEVVIATKAGIQLVNGEKVISNSRQSLINELDRSLARLGTDHVDLWQIHGWDSHTPLEDSLSALDYAFTSGKARYVGISNFSGWQSARAITLQELHSMKAPIISLQNEYSLLNRSVEEEVLPCVDELVVGFLAWAPLARGVLTGKYRHGIPSDSRAAAPHFIKHVEPYLNEKSARVVEAISVAAEGLGFAPLEVALAWVRDNPSVTSSIVGARTGAQLRGILKSEEIFLPQTIREVLDEISAVL
;
A
#
# COMPACT_ATOMS: atom_id res chain seq x y z
N GLY A 1 3.52 -10.00 -12.75
CA GLY A 1 3.06 -8.64 -12.46
C GLY A 1 4.06 -7.62 -12.96
N ASN A 2 3.60 -6.45 -13.35
CA ASN A 2 4.40 -5.36 -13.87
C ASN A 2 4.21 -4.04 -13.09
N PHE A 3 3.50 -4.06 -11.96
CA PHE A 3 3.28 -2.89 -11.10
C PHE A 3 4.35 -2.85 -10.00
N LEU A 4 5.24 -1.84 -10.05
CA LEU A 4 6.32 -1.59 -9.11
C LEU A 4 5.98 -0.36 -8.27
N GLU A 5 5.83 -0.56 -6.98
CA GLU A 5 5.46 0.49 -6.04
C GLU A 5 6.62 0.79 -5.09
N THR A 6 6.89 2.07 -4.88
CA THR A 6 7.98 2.55 -4.02
C THR A 6 7.62 3.87 -3.31
N SER A 7 8.60 4.43 -2.62
CA SER A 7 8.49 5.74 -1.96
C SER A 7 9.89 6.27 -1.63
N PRO A 8 10.11 7.60 -1.63
CA PRO A 8 11.37 8.22 -1.24
C PRO A 8 11.83 7.88 0.18
N ILE A 9 10.90 7.55 1.09
CA ILE A 9 11.27 7.16 2.47
C ILE A 9 11.71 5.70 2.61
N TYR A 10 11.57 4.88 1.57
CA TYR A 10 12.00 3.48 1.62
C TYR A 10 13.50 3.37 1.41
N GLY A 11 14.23 3.10 2.51
CA GLY A 11 15.69 3.07 2.52
C GLY A 11 16.33 4.41 2.14
N ASP A 12 15.69 5.54 2.49
CA ASP A 12 16.18 6.89 2.15
C ASP A 12 16.42 7.07 0.64
N GLY A 13 15.47 6.61 -0.16
CA GLY A 13 15.49 6.66 -1.61
C GLY A 13 16.26 5.52 -2.29
N ASP A 14 16.83 4.58 -1.53
CA ASP A 14 17.54 3.44 -2.13
C ASP A 14 16.61 2.51 -2.90
N ALA A 15 15.36 2.34 -2.44
CA ALA A 15 14.37 1.55 -3.18
C ALA A 15 14.10 2.14 -4.58
N GLU A 16 14.02 3.46 -4.71
CA GLU A 16 13.88 4.13 -6.01
C GLU A 16 15.14 3.97 -6.87
N ARG A 17 16.35 4.08 -6.30
CA ARG A 17 17.61 3.85 -7.01
C ARG A 17 17.72 2.42 -7.52
N VAL A 18 17.30 1.42 -6.72
CA VAL A 18 17.29 0.01 -7.15
C VAL A 18 16.37 -0.18 -8.35
N ILE A 19 15.14 0.36 -8.31
CA ILE A 19 14.21 0.29 -9.45
C ILE A 19 14.81 1.01 -10.67
N GLY A 20 15.36 2.21 -10.48
CA GLY A 20 16.02 2.97 -11.55
C GLY A 20 17.14 2.21 -12.23
N GLY A 21 17.97 1.49 -11.47
CA GLY A 21 19.02 0.64 -12.00
C GLY A 21 18.54 -0.59 -12.77
N MET A 22 17.26 -0.98 -12.62
CA MET A 22 16.65 -2.08 -13.37
C MET A 22 16.08 -1.62 -14.72
N ILE A 23 15.69 -0.34 -14.85
CA ILE A 23 15.17 0.22 -16.10
C ILE A 23 16.27 0.20 -17.17
N GLY A 24 15.95 -0.35 -18.33
CA GLY A 24 16.88 -0.53 -19.44
C GLY A 24 17.89 -1.69 -19.29
N THR A 25 17.94 -2.35 -18.11
CA THR A 25 18.79 -3.53 -17.87
C THR A 25 17.98 -4.82 -17.74
N LEU A 26 16.91 -4.81 -16.95
CA LEU A 26 16.04 -5.98 -16.73
C LEU A 26 14.70 -5.86 -17.46
N PHE A 27 14.21 -4.65 -17.68
CA PHE A 27 12.97 -4.36 -18.39
C PHE A 27 13.05 -2.97 -19.04
N ALA A 28 12.27 -2.76 -20.10
CA ALA A 28 12.08 -1.44 -20.68
C ALA A 28 11.12 -0.60 -19.80
N ARG A 29 11.24 0.74 -19.84
CA ARG A 29 10.42 1.64 -19.01
C ARG A 29 8.91 1.46 -19.26
N ASP A 30 8.53 1.18 -20.48
CA ASP A 30 7.15 1.00 -20.94
C ASP A 30 6.55 -0.39 -20.66
N GLU A 31 7.37 -1.34 -20.20
CA GLU A 31 6.90 -2.67 -19.80
C GLU A 31 6.37 -2.71 -18.36
N VAL A 32 6.61 -1.65 -17.57
CA VAL A 32 6.27 -1.59 -16.15
C VAL A 32 5.48 -0.34 -15.80
N VAL A 33 4.60 -0.49 -14.82
CA VAL A 33 3.88 0.58 -14.15
C VAL A 33 4.66 0.94 -12.89
N ILE A 34 5.21 2.15 -12.81
CA ILE A 34 5.96 2.62 -11.66
C ILE A 34 5.11 3.60 -10.86
N ALA A 35 4.93 3.29 -9.57
CA ALA A 35 4.28 4.18 -8.61
C ALA A 35 5.28 4.64 -7.55
N THR A 36 5.29 5.95 -7.25
CA THR A 36 5.99 6.50 -6.10
C THR A 36 5.12 7.52 -5.36
N LYS A 37 5.62 8.01 -4.25
CA LYS A 37 4.86 8.89 -3.34
C LYS A 37 5.65 10.14 -2.99
N ALA A 38 4.95 11.12 -2.38
CA ALA A 38 5.55 12.29 -1.76
C ALA A 38 4.74 12.74 -0.54
N GLY A 39 5.33 13.63 0.28
CA GLY A 39 4.67 14.25 1.42
C GLY A 39 5.10 13.70 2.78
N ILE A 40 5.79 12.56 2.86
CA ILE A 40 6.42 12.08 4.10
C ILE A 40 7.94 12.11 3.93
N GLN A 41 8.61 12.82 4.81
CA GLN A 41 10.07 12.97 4.82
C GLN A 41 10.65 12.44 6.14
N LEU A 42 11.92 12.06 6.13
CA LEU A 42 12.68 11.75 7.34
C LEU A 42 13.58 12.95 7.66
N VAL A 43 13.29 13.63 8.75
CA VAL A 43 14.12 14.74 9.26
C VAL A 43 14.69 14.31 10.61
N ASN A 44 16.00 14.16 10.69
CA ASN A 44 16.69 13.65 11.89
C ASN A 44 16.16 12.28 12.38
N GLY A 45 15.71 11.43 11.45
CA GLY A 45 15.15 10.12 11.76
C GLY A 45 13.67 10.12 12.15
N GLU A 46 13.04 11.27 12.24
CA GLU A 46 11.62 11.43 12.53
C GLU A 46 10.81 11.63 11.24
N LYS A 47 9.62 11.05 11.18
CA LYS A 47 8.70 11.28 10.07
C LYS A 47 8.06 12.65 10.20
N VAL A 48 8.24 13.48 9.19
CA VAL A 48 7.59 14.78 9.04
C VAL A 48 6.68 14.73 7.81
N ILE A 49 5.44 15.20 7.96
CA ILE A 49 4.50 15.32 6.84
C ILE A 49 4.55 16.77 6.36
N SER A 50 4.70 16.96 5.04
CA SER A 50 4.67 18.26 4.39
C SER A 50 4.08 18.14 2.99
N ASN A 51 2.81 18.47 2.87
CA ASN A 51 2.06 18.40 1.62
C ASN A 51 1.96 19.78 0.91
N SER A 52 2.78 20.74 1.30
CA SER A 52 2.82 22.02 0.56
C SER A 52 3.20 21.76 -0.91
N ARG A 53 2.63 22.55 -1.81
CA ARG A 53 2.87 22.43 -3.24
C ARG A 53 4.36 22.38 -3.59
N GLN A 54 5.16 23.26 -2.98
CA GLN A 54 6.60 23.30 -3.21
C GLN A 54 7.31 22.02 -2.73
N SER A 55 6.97 21.54 -1.53
CA SER A 55 7.56 20.31 -0.96
C SER A 55 7.28 19.11 -1.84
N LEU A 56 6.02 18.92 -2.23
CA LEU A 56 5.60 17.80 -3.06
C LEU A 56 6.28 17.79 -4.43
N ILE A 57 6.34 18.93 -5.13
CA ILE A 57 6.97 19.03 -6.44
C ILE A 57 8.47 18.77 -6.37
N ASN A 58 9.16 19.34 -5.37
CA ASN A 58 10.59 19.11 -5.17
C ASN A 58 10.88 17.62 -4.89
N GLU A 59 10.00 16.94 -4.16
CA GLU A 59 10.16 15.52 -3.86
C GLU A 59 9.92 14.65 -5.10
N LEU A 60 8.93 14.98 -5.93
CA LEU A 60 8.72 14.33 -7.23
C LEU A 60 9.96 14.43 -8.12
N ASP A 61 10.54 15.63 -8.24
CA ASP A 61 11.74 15.84 -9.07
C ASP A 61 12.94 15.01 -8.58
N ARG A 62 13.12 14.91 -7.25
CA ARG A 62 14.15 14.04 -6.66
C ARG A 62 13.85 12.55 -6.89
N SER A 63 12.58 12.12 -6.82
CA SER A 63 12.18 10.75 -7.11
C SER A 63 12.44 10.38 -8.57
N LEU A 64 12.10 11.24 -9.52
CA LEU A 64 12.38 11.05 -10.95
C LEU A 64 13.89 10.93 -11.20
N ALA A 65 14.70 11.76 -10.56
CA ALA A 65 16.16 11.69 -10.66
C ALA A 65 16.71 10.36 -10.11
N ARG A 66 16.20 9.84 -8.97
CA ARG A 66 16.63 8.55 -8.41
C ARG A 66 16.17 7.36 -9.25
N LEU A 67 14.96 7.45 -9.82
CA LEU A 67 14.42 6.44 -10.74
C LEU A 67 15.06 6.48 -12.13
N GLY A 68 15.76 7.56 -12.49
CA GLY A 68 16.37 7.70 -13.81
C GLY A 68 15.36 7.77 -14.95
N THR A 69 14.19 8.37 -14.71
CA THR A 69 13.09 8.49 -15.69
C THR A 69 12.50 9.90 -15.66
N ASP A 70 11.85 10.30 -16.73
CA ASP A 70 11.20 11.61 -16.85
C ASP A 70 9.76 11.63 -16.29
N HIS A 71 9.18 10.45 -16.04
CA HIS A 71 7.83 10.31 -15.51
C HIS A 71 7.64 9.05 -14.66
N VAL A 72 6.64 9.08 -13.79
CA VAL A 72 6.05 7.89 -13.15
C VAL A 72 4.64 7.68 -13.67
N ASP A 73 4.14 6.44 -13.57
CA ASP A 73 2.79 6.13 -14.02
C ASP A 73 1.76 6.55 -12.97
N LEU A 74 2.04 6.33 -11.69
CA LEU A 74 1.19 6.76 -10.59
C LEU A 74 2.00 7.53 -9.55
N TRP A 75 1.57 8.73 -9.22
CA TRP A 75 2.16 9.53 -8.15
C TRP A 75 1.13 9.81 -7.06
N GLN A 76 1.48 9.52 -5.81
CA GLN A 76 0.54 9.56 -4.70
C GLN A 76 1.01 10.48 -3.56
N ILE A 77 0.08 11.24 -2.96
CA ILE A 77 0.32 11.85 -1.66
C ILE A 77 0.36 10.73 -0.62
N HIS A 78 1.44 10.66 0.18
CA HIS A 78 1.71 9.51 1.07
C HIS A 78 0.89 9.50 2.37
N GLY A 79 0.34 10.65 2.77
CA GLY A 79 -0.48 10.77 3.97
C GLY A 79 -1.16 12.12 4.09
N TRP A 80 -2.21 12.18 4.89
CA TRP A 80 -2.91 13.43 5.18
C TRP A 80 -2.05 14.39 5.98
N ASP A 81 -2.02 15.67 5.57
CA ASP A 81 -1.41 16.77 6.28
C ASP A 81 -2.49 17.75 6.78
N SER A 82 -2.67 17.82 8.09
CA SER A 82 -3.68 18.69 8.70
C SER A 82 -3.25 20.17 8.77
N HIS A 83 -1.98 20.47 8.45
CA HIS A 83 -1.42 21.82 8.54
C HIS A 83 -1.34 22.52 7.18
N THR A 84 -1.35 21.76 6.09
CA THR A 84 -1.34 22.30 4.74
C THR A 84 -2.77 22.37 4.18
N PRO A 85 -3.19 23.51 3.60
CA PRO A 85 -4.45 23.57 2.84
C PRO A 85 -4.49 22.48 1.77
N LEU A 86 -5.62 21.77 1.68
CA LEU A 86 -5.75 20.66 0.75
C LEU A 86 -5.58 21.11 -0.72
N GLU A 87 -6.01 22.33 -1.01
CA GLU A 87 -5.89 22.97 -2.32
C GLU A 87 -4.43 23.07 -2.79
N ASP A 88 -3.49 23.31 -1.90
CA ASP A 88 -2.04 23.31 -2.19
C ASP A 88 -1.58 21.95 -2.66
N SER A 89 -1.99 20.90 -1.95
CA SER A 89 -1.66 19.51 -2.27
C SER A 89 -2.27 19.10 -3.61
N LEU A 90 -3.54 19.43 -3.84
CA LEU A 90 -4.23 19.15 -5.11
C LEU A 90 -3.59 19.90 -6.28
N SER A 91 -3.14 21.15 -6.08
CA SER A 91 -2.44 21.90 -7.11
C SER A 91 -1.08 21.29 -7.49
N ALA A 92 -0.43 20.58 -6.56
CA ALA A 92 0.78 19.82 -6.87
C ALA A 92 0.47 18.58 -7.71
N LEU A 93 -0.62 17.85 -7.42
CA LEU A 93 -1.08 16.73 -8.23
C LEU A 93 -1.41 17.18 -9.65
N ASP A 94 -2.14 18.28 -9.79
CA ASP A 94 -2.50 18.85 -11.10
C ASP A 94 -1.27 19.28 -11.91
N TYR A 95 -0.28 19.88 -11.26
CA TYR A 95 1.00 20.19 -11.89
C TYR A 95 1.75 18.92 -12.35
N ALA A 96 1.85 17.91 -11.52
CA ALA A 96 2.54 16.67 -11.88
C ALA A 96 1.92 16.00 -13.12
N PHE A 97 0.60 15.96 -13.17
CA PHE A 97 -0.16 15.42 -14.30
C PHE A 97 -0.02 16.29 -15.56
N THR A 98 -0.25 17.60 -15.46
CA THR A 98 -0.24 18.50 -16.61
C THR A 98 1.15 18.74 -17.20
N SER A 99 2.21 18.61 -16.39
CA SER A 99 3.60 18.64 -16.86
C SER A 99 4.08 17.32 -17.46
N GLY A 100 3.29 16.25 -17.35
CA GLY A 100 3.65 14.91 -17.84
C GLY A 100 4.59 14.13 -16.90
N LYS A 101 4.94 14.66 -15.73
CA LYS A 101 5.80 14.00 -14.73
C LYS A 101 5.10 12.83 -14.02
N ALA A 102 3.77 12.83 -13.99
CA ALA A 102 2.95 11.70 -13.57
C ALA A 102 1.82 11.48 -14.57
N ARG A 103 1.58 10.23 -14.95
CA ARG A 103 0.47 9.86 -15.87
C ARG A 103 -0.87 9.84 -15.16
N TYR A 104 -0.85 9.42 -13.89
CA TYR A 104 -2.00 9.35 -13.00
C TYR A 104 -1.60 9.82 -11.60
N VAL A 105 -2.59 10.24 -10.81
CA VAL A 105 -2.38 10.66 -9.43
C VAL A 105 -3.29 9.92 -8.47
N GLY A 106 -2.86 9.82 -7.21
CA GLY A 106 -3.61 9.15 -6.15
C GLY A 106 -3.28 9.72 -4.78
N ILE A 107 -3.91 9.18 -3.76
CA ILE A 107 -3.68 9.54 -2.36
C ILE A 107 -3.56 8.28 -1.50
N SER A 108 -2.80 8.37 -0.41
CA SER A 108 -2.57 7.26 0.51
C SER A 108 -2.81 7.70 1.95
N ASN A 109 -3.35 6.79 2.78
CA ASN A 109 -3.60 7.05 4.21
C ASN A 109 -4.52 8.24 4.48
N PHE A 110 -5.48 8.45 3.62
CA PHE A 110 -6.61 9.36 3.82
C PHE A 110 -7.81 8.57 4.35
N SER A 111 -8.63 9.18 5.21
CA SER A 111 -9.92 8.63 5.59
C SER A 111 -10.95 8.77 4.44
N GLY A 112 -12.11 8.15 4.58
CA GLY A 112 -13.18 8.24 3.58
C GLY A 112 -13.61 9.69 3.31
N TRP A 113 -13.87 10.47 4.37
CA TRP A 113 -14.28 11.88 4.22
C TRP A 113 -13.18 12.76 3.63
N GLN A 114 -11.90 12.51 3.97
CA GLN A 114 -10.76 13.22 3.40
C GLN A 114 -10.62 12.95 1.90
N SER A 115 -10.79 11.69 1.52
CA SER A 115 -10.73 11.24 0.13
C SER A 115 -11.86 11.84 -0.70
N ALA A 116 -13.11 11.76 -0.21
CA ALA A 116 -14.26 12.35 -0.87
C ALA A 116 -14.10 13.87 -1.05
N ARG A 117 -13.60 14.57 0.00
CA ARG A 117 -13.32 15.99 -0.09
C ARG A 117 -12.26 16.31 -1.15
N ALA A 118 -11.18 15.55 -1.21
CA ALA A 118 -10.09 15.78 -2.16
C ALA A 118 -10.58 15.62 -3.61
N ILE A 119 -11.32 14.55 -3.90
CA ILE A 119 -11.85 14.26 -5.24
C ILE A 119 -12.88 15.32 -5.65
N THR A 120 -13.82 15.65 -4.77
CA THR A 120 -14.84 16.68 -5.04
C THR A 120 -14.22 18.05 -5.29
N LEU A 121 -13.18 18.44 -4.54
CA LEU A 121 -12.49 19.71 -4.77
C LEU A 121 -11.75 19.74 -6.12
N GLN A 122 -11.14 18.63 -6.55
CA GLN A 122 -10.54 18.55 -7.88
C GLN A 122 -11.57 18.80 -8.99
N GLU A 123 -12.73 18.19 -8.88
CA GLU A 123 -13.82 18.38 -9.83
C GLU A 123 -14.34 19.81 -9.83
N LEU A 124 -14.62 20.39 -8.65
CA LEU A 124 -15.10 21.75 -8.49
C LEU A 124 -14.13 22.81 -9.04
N HIS A 125 -12.84 22.61 -8.85
CA HIS A 125 -11.80 23.52 -9.36
C HIS A 125 -11.41 23.23 -10.80
N SER A 126 -12.10 22.33 -11.49
CA SER A 126 -11.81 21.92 -12.88
C SER A 126 -10.33 21.53 -13.09
N MET A 127 -9.73 20.92 -12.08
CA MET A 127 -8.37 20.39 -12.16
C MET A 127 -8.33 19.21 -13.14
N LYS A 128 -7.22 19.09 -13.90
CA LYS A 128 -7.09 18.09 -14.96
C LYS A 128 -6.65 16.73 -14.48
N ALA A 129 -6.08 16.65 -13.28
CA ALA A 129 -5.52 15.44 -12.71
C ALA A 129 -6.56 14.70 -11.83
N PRO A 130 -7.33 13.74 -12.36
CA PRO A 130 -8.24 12.98 -11.50
C PRO A 130 -7.48 12.10 -10.52
N ILE A 131 -7.88 12.10 -9.26
CA ILE A 131 -7.43 11.08 -8.29
C ILE A 131 -8.08 9.76 -8.70
N ILE A 132 -7.25 8.78 -9.11
CA ILE A 132 -7.73 7.49 -9.59
C ILE A 132 -7.54 6.36 -8.61
N SER A 133 -6.79 6.58 -7.51
CA SER A 133 -6.52 5.52 -6.54
C SER A 133 -6.41 6.04 -5.11
N LEU A 134 -6.93 5.24 -4.19
CA LEU A 134 -6.68 5.33 -2.75
C LEU A 134 -5.78 4.18 -2.33
N GLN A 135 -4.82 4.43 -1.42
CA GLN A 135 -3.94 3.38 -0.91
C GLN A 135 -3.93 3.40 0.62
N ASN A 136 -4.50 2.38 1.27
CA ASN A 136 -4.58 2.29 2.73
C ASN A 136 -4.20 0.90 3.24
N GLU A 137 -3.90 0.79 4.55
CA GLU A 137 -3.65 -0.50 5.20
C GLU A 137 -4.93 -1.34 5.20
N TYR A 138 -4.83 -2.59 4.70
CA TYR A 138 -5.95 -3.50 4.70
C TYR A 138 -5.49 -4.95 4.80
N SER A 139 -6.04 -5.66 5.78
CA SER A 139 -5.78 -7.08 6.02
C SER A 139 -6.83 -7.64 6.98
N LEU A 140 -6.85 -8.95 7.19
CA LEU A 140 -7.67 -9.59 8.23
C LEU A 140 -7.39 -9.08 9.67
N LEU A 141 -6.30 -8.37 9.91
CA LEU A 141 -5.99 -7.76 11.22
C LEU A 141 -6.20 -6.25 11.25
N ASN A 142 -6.50 -5.62 10.13
CA ASN A 142 -6.86 -4.21 10.05
C ASN A 142 -7.94 -4.03 8.98
N ARG A 143 -9.17 -3.91 9.42
CA ARG A 143 -10.37 -3.77 8.59
C ARG A 143 -11.02 -2.39 8.66
N SER A 144 -10.37 -1.43 9.32
CA SER A 144 -10.91 -0.08 9.54
C SER A 144 -11.30 0.66 8.26
N VAL A 145 -10.67 0.34 7.13
CA VAL A 145 -11.01 0.94 5.82
C VAL A 145 -12.42 0.57 5.34
N GLU A 146 -13.00 -0.52 5.84
CA GLU A 146 -14.34 -0.96 5.47
C GLU A 146 -15.45 -0.02 5.98
N GLU A 147 -15.15 0.79 7.01
CA GLU A 147 -16.12 1.72 7.59
C GLU A 147 -16.37 2.94 6.69
N GLU A 148 -15.34 3.51 6.08
CA GLU A 148 -15.45 4.75 5.29
C GLU A 148 -14.74 4.68 3.93
N VAL A 149 -13.52 4.09 3.89
CA VAL A 149 -12.65 4.21 2.72
C VAL A 149 -13.16 3.34 1.57
N LEU A 150 -13.50 2.07 1.83
CA LEU A 150 -14.04 1.20 0.78
C LEU A 150 -15.40 1.68 0.28
N PRO A 151 -16.38 2.10 1.13
CA PRO A 151 -17.58 2.77 0.64
C PRO A 151 -17.30 4.01 -0.22
N CYS A 152 -16.30 4.81 0.14
CA CYS A 152 -15.87 5.97 -0.67
C CYS A 152 -15.27 5.54 -2.02
N VAL A 153 -14.48 4.46 -2.04
CA VAL A 153 -13.90 3.88 -3.25
C VAL A 153 -15.00 3.44 -4.23
N ASP A 154 -16.00 2.73 -3.71
CA ASP A 154 -17.10 2.19 -4.51
C ASP A 154 -18.01 3.31 -5.05
N GLU A 155 -18.35 4.30 -4.23
CA GLU A 155 -19.18 5.44 -4.62
C GLU A 155 -18.52 6.33 -5.67
N LEU A 156 -17.21 6.59 -5.52
CA LEU A 156 -16.45 7.48 -6.42
C LEU A 156 -15.77 6.74 -7.58
N VAL A 157 -15.94 5.43 -7.67
CA VAL A 157 -15.41 4.56 -8.74
C VAL A 157 -13.89 4.76 -8.93
N VAL A 158 -13.14 4.74 -7.84
CA VAL A 158 -11.67 4.84 -7.84
C VAL A 158 -11.02 3.51 -7.45
N GLY A 159 -9.78 3.28 -7.85
CA GLY A 159 -9.05 2.06 -7.48
C GLY A 159 -8.62 2.06 -6.02
N PHE A 160 -8.59 0.87 -5.38
CA PHE A 160 -8.07 0.69 -4.03
C PHE A 160 -6.84 -0.21 -4.02
N LEU A 161 -5.74 0.29 -3.44
CA LEU A 161 -4.49 -0.42 -3.26
C LEU A 161 -4.31 -0.79 -1.78
N ALA A 162 -4.35 -2.07 -1.47
CA ALA A 162 -4.20 -2.56 -0.11
C ALA A 162 -2.72 -2.72 0.26
N TRP A 163 -2.17 -1.89 1.17
CA TRP A 163 -0.83 -2.12 1.67
C TRP A 163 -0.84 -2.93 2.97
N ALA A 164 0.27 -3.62 3.26
CA ALA A 164 0.44 -4.57 4.36
C ALA A 164 -0.65 -5.67 4.45
N PRO A 165 -1.06 -6.32 3.35
CA PRO A 165 -2.13 -7.32 3.34
C PRO A 165 -1.83 -8.55 4.22
N LEU A 166 -0.57 -8.76 4.61
CA LEU A 166 -0.12 -9.78 5.55
C LEU A 166 0.11 -9.24 6.97
N ALA A 167 -0.42 -8.07 7.32
CA ALA A 167 -0.20 -7.41 8.61
C ALA A 167 1.28 -7.49 9.03
N ARG A 168 2.17 -6.98 8.16
CA ARG A 168 3.63 -6.97 8.36
C ARG A 168 4.24 -8.36 8.56
N GLY A 169 3.56 -9.39 8.08
CA GLY A 169 3.96 -10.79 8.13
C GLY A 169 3.41 -11.58 9.32
N VAL A 170 2.52 -11.00 10.12
CA VAL A 170 1.86 -11.73 11.22
C VAL A 170 0.94 -12.81 10.68
N LEU A 171 0.19 -12.51 9.62
CA LEU A 171 -0.74 -13.45 8.97
C LEU A 171 -0.06 -14.63 8.25
N THR A 172 1.28 -14.65 8.18
CA THR A 172 2.02 -15.84 7.71
C THR A 172 2.11 -16.96 8.75
N GLY A 173 1.66 -16.70 9.98
CA GLY A 173 1.75 -17.64 11.10
C GLY A 173 3.13 -17.77 11.75
N LYS A 174 4.16 -17.09 11.24
CA LYS A 174 5.55 -17.25 11.72
C LYS A 174 5.79 -16.82 13.16
N TYR A 175 4.90 -16.02 13.76
CA TYR A 175 5.00 -15.54 15.13
C TYR A 175 4.21 -16.40 16.14
N ARG A 176 3.57 -17.50 15.70
CA ARG A 176 2.74 -18.37 16.59
C ARG A 176 3.52 -18.98 17.76
N HIS A 177 4.79 -19.26 17.58
CA HIS A 177 5.65 -19.92 18.58
C HIS A 177 6.81 -19.05 19.07
N GLY A 178 6.70 -17.73 18.90
CA GLY A 178 7.73 -16.77 19.28
C GLY A 178 8.19 -15.89 18.10
N ILE A 179 9.20 -15.06 18.38
CA ILE A 179 9.74 -14.12 17.39
C ILE A 179 10.98 -14.73 16.72
N PRO A 180 10.91 -15.15 15.44
CA PRO A 180 12.08 -15.63 14.72
C PRO A 180 13.15 -14.54 14.61
N SER A 181 14.43 -14.92 14.79
CA SER A 181 15.57 -13.98 14.82
C SER A 181 15.79 -13.22 13.52
N ASP A 182 15.35 -13.78 12.39
CA ASP A 182 15.44 -13.19 11.05
C ASP A 182 14.17 -12.40 10.64
N SER A 183 13.22 -12.24 11.57
CA SER A 183 11.93 -11.57 11.30
C SER A 183 12.00 -10.05 11.50
N ARG A 184 10.98 -9.34 10.98
CA ARG A 184 10.83 -7.89 11.23
C ARG A 184 10.70 -7.55 12.72
N ALA A 185 10.00 -8.40 13.49
CA ALA A 185 9.82 -8.17 14.92
C ALA A 185 11.12 -8.32 15.74
N ALA A 186 12.12 -9.03 15.20
CA ALA A 186 13.44 -9.12 15.84
C ALA A 186 14.32 -7.87 15.62
N ALA A 187 13.99 -7.03 14.66
CA ALA A 187 14.74 -5.82 14.36
C ALA A 187 14.21 -4.63 15.20
N PRO A 188 15.06 -3.98 16.04
CA PRO A 188 14.62 -2.93 16.97
C PRO A 188 13.86 -1.75 16.34
N HIS A 189 14.21 -1.38 15.11
CA HIS A 189 13.57 -0.30 14.39
C HIS A 189 12.23 -0.71 13.74
N PHE A 190 11.95 -2.00 13.60
CA PHE A 190 10.70 -2.50 13.00
C PHE A 190 9.71 -3.07 14.02
N ILE A 191 10.13 -3.45 15.22
CA ILE A 191 9.25 -4.07 16.23
C ILE A 191 8.01 -3.22 16.51
N LYS A 192 8.17 -1.92 16.66
CA LYS A 192 7.06 -0.97 16.90
C LYS A 192 5.94 -1.02 15.86
N HIS A 193 6.22 -1.53 14.66
CA HIS A 193 5.24 -1.67 13.60
C HIS A 193 4.57 -3.06 13.57
N VAL A 194 5.15 -4.05 14.23
CA VAL A 194 4.64 -5.43 14.28
C VAL A 194 3.90 -5.68 15.60
N GLU A 195 4.41 -5.13 16.70
CA GLU A 195 3.90 -5.30 18.06
C GLU A 195 2.39 -5.07 18.21
N PRO A 196 1.76 -4.05 17.57
CA PRO A 196 0.30 -3.86 17.64
C PRO A 196 -0.51 -5.07 17.16
N TYR A 197 0.09 -5.94 16.33
CA TYR A 197 -0.53 -7.16 15.82
C TYR A 197 -0.13 -8.42 16.59
N LEU A 198 0.70 -8.31 17.65
CA LEU A 198 1.12 -9.44 18.49
C LEU A 198 0.28 -9.48 19.78
N ASN A 199 -1.02 -9.74 19.64
CA ASN A 199 -1.96 -9.83 20.75
C ASN A 199 -2.85 -11.08 20.61
N GLU A 200 -3.61 -11.42 21.66
CA GLU A 200 -4.47 -12.61 21.70
C GLU A 200 -5.56 -12.61 20.60
N LYS A 201 -6.06 -11.45 20.25
CA LYS A 201 -7.08 -11.29 19.22
C LYS A 201 -6.53 -11.62 17.84
N SER A 202 -5.38 -11.06 17.50
CA SER A 202 -4.64 -11.41 16.27
C SER A 202 -4.24 -12.88 16.24
N ALA A 203 -3.84 -13.45 17.38
CA ALA A 203 -3.49 -14.87 17.47
C ALA A 203 -4.65 -15.79 17.09
N ARG A 204 -5.89 -15.46 17.48
CA ARG A 204 -7.11 -16.22 17.08
C ARG A 204 -7.34 -16.18 15.57
N VAL A 205 -7.19 -15.01 14.95
CA VAL A 205 -7.31 -14.86 13.49
C VAL A 205 -6.22 -15.65 12.77
N VAL A 206 -4.96 -15.58 13.24
CA VAL A 206 -3.85 -16.34 12.67
C VAL A 206 -4.07 -17.84 12.80
N GLU A 207 -4.64 -18.32 13.92
CA GLU A 207 -4.99 -19.73 14.11
C GLU A 207 -6.06 -20.16 13.12
N ALA A 208 -7.14 -19.38 12.97
CA ALA A 208 -8.21 -19.69 12.01
C ALA A 208 -7.68 -19.76 10.56
N ILE A 209 -6.82 -18.81 10.16
CA ILE A 209 -6.17 -18.85 8.85
C ILE A 209 -5.32 -20.11 8.71
N SER A 210 -4.57 -20.51 9.76
CA SER A 210 -3.68 -21.68 9.72
C SER A 210 -4.47 -22.98 9.55
N VAL A 211 -5.60 -23.12 10.27
CA VAL A 211 -6.50 -24.28 10.15
C VAL A 211 -7.16 -24.33 8.76
N ALA A 212 -7.65 -23.17 8.27
CA ALA A 212 -8.21 -23.08 6.93
C ALA A 212 -7.17 -23.45 5.85
N ALA A 213 -5.95 -22.93 5.97
CA ALA A 213 -4.86 -23.21 5.04
C ALA A 213 -4.48 -24.70 5.02
N GLU A 214 -4.36 -25.33 6.20
CA GLU A 214 -4.09 -26.76 6.32
C GLU A 214 -5.20 -27.60 5.66
N GLY A 215 -6.48 -27.28 5.93
CA GLY A 215 -7.61 -27.98 5.34
C GLY A 215 -7.72 -27.83 3.82
N LEU A 216 -7.23 -26.73 3.27
CA LEU A 216 -7.23 -26.44 1.83
C LEU A 216 -5.93 -26.89 1.12
N GLY A 217 -4.88 -27.28 1.87
CA GLY A 217 -3.57 -27.62 1.32
C GLY A 217 -2.74 -26.42 0.87
N PHE A 218 -2.98 -25.24 1.47
CA PHE A 218 -2.31 -23.99 1.17
C PHE A 218 -1.44 -23.50 2.33
N ALA A 219 -0.62 -22.47 2.09
CA ALA A 219 0.06 -21.77 3.16
C ALA A 219 -0.83 -20.65 3.76
N PRO A 220 -0.70 -20.30 5.06
CA PRO A 220 -1.47 -19.23 5.69
C PRO A 220 -1.38 -17.89 4.95
N LEU A 221 -0.19 -17.54 4.43
CA LEU A 221 0.01 -16.32 3.65
C LEU A 221 -0.84 -16.30 2.36
N GLU A 222 -1.01 -17.46 1.73
CA GLU A 222 -1.77 -17.59 0.48
C GLU A 222 -3.25 -17.37 0.73
N VAL A 223 -3.80 -17.94 1.82
CA VAL A 223 -5.18 -17.71 2.26
C VAL A 223 -5.43 -16.24 2.62
N ALA A 224 -4.52 -15.63 3.37
CA ALA A 224 -4.64 -14.22 3.76
C ALA A 224 -4.59 -13.26 2.57
N LEU A 225 -3.74 -13.53 1.57
CA LEU A 225 -3.66 -12.72 0.34
C LEU A 225 -4.88 -12.93 -0.56
N ALA A 226 -5.35 -14.18 -0.71
CA ALA A 226 -6.55 -14.47 -1.47
C ALA A 226 -7.78 -13.77 -0.87
N TRP A 227 -7.88 -13.73 0.46
CA TRP A 227 -8.96 -13.01 1.14
C TRP A 227 -8.98 -11.52 0.79
N VAL A 228 -7.82 -10.83 0.80
CA VAL A 228 -7.72 -9.42 0.40
C VAL A 228 -8.02 -9.23 -1.08
N ARG A 229 -7.43 -10.07 -1.96
CA ARG A 229 -7.62 -10.02 -3.41
C ARG A 229 -9.10 -10.16 -3.80
N ASP A 230 -9.81 -11.08 -3.14
CA ASP A 230 -11.18 -11.42 -3.48
C ASP A 230 -12.22 -10.40 -2.94
N ASN A 231 -11.79 -9.35 -2.24
CA ASN A 231 -12.66 -8.24 -1.91
C ASN A 231 -12.92 -7.40 -3.18
N PRO A 232 -14.20 -7.21 -3.59
CA PRO A 232 -14.52 -6.56 -4.87
C PRO A 232 -14.04 -5.11 -4.97
N SER A 233 -13.89 -4.41 -3.84
CA SER A 233 -13.38 -3.03 -3.81
C SER A 233 -11.85 -2.94 -3.93
N VAL A 234 -11.13 -4.07 -3.81
CA VAL A 234 -9.66 -4.10 -3.89
C VAL A 234 -9.18 -4.28 -5.32
N THR A 235 -8.47 -3.29 -5.83
CA THR A 235 -7.86 -3.36 -7.17
C THR A 235 -6.56 -4.17 -7.17
N SER A 236 -5.71 -3.98 -6.14
CA SER A 236 -4.44 -4.71 -6.01
C SER A 236 -3.91 -4.67 -4.59
N SER A 237 -3.12 -5.69 -4.25
CA SER A 237 -2.39 -5.77 -2.98
C SER A 237 -0.93 -5.41 -3.16
N ILE A 238 -0.42 -4.50 -2.31
CA ILE A 238 1.00 -4.12 -2.28
C ILE A 238 1.75 -5.08 -1.38
N VAL A 239 2.63 -5.87 -1.95
CA VAL A 239 3.41 -6.88 -1.27
C VAL A 239 4.91 -6.63 -1.42
N GLY A 240 5.68 -7.00 -0.40
CA GLY A 240 7.15 -6.89 -0.43
C GLY A 240 7.78 -8.20 0.01
N ALA A 241 8.73 -8.70 -0.78
CA ALA A 241 9.51 -9.89 -0.48
C ALA A 241 11.00 -9.56 -0.34
N ARG A 242 11.70 -10.23 0.60
CA ARG A 242 13.16 -10.10 0.78
C ARG A 242 13.94 -11.14 -0.03
N THR A 243 13.26 -12.19 -0.48
CA THR A 243 13.88 -13.27 -1.25
C THR A 243 12.99 -13.71 -2.40
N GLY A 244 13.59 -14.25 -3.46
CA GLY A 244 12.82 -14.83 -4.58
C GLY A 244 11.89 -15.97 -4.16
N ALA A 245 12.25 -16.73 -3.11
CA ALA A 245 11.37 -17.78 -2.58
C ALA A 245 10.11 -17.19 -1.93
N GLN A 246 10.24 -16.09 -1.16
CA GLN A 246 9.09 -15.37 -0.61
C GLN A 246 8.19 -14.80 -1.72
N LEU A 247 8.78 -14.18 -2.75
CA LEU A 247 8.02 -13.65 -3.87
C LEU A 247 7.24 -14.75 -4.59
N ARG A 248 7.87 -15.88 -4.88
CA ARG A 248 7.18 -17.05 -5.50
C ARG A 248 6.02 -17.56 -4.64
N GLY A 249 6.18 -17.61 -3.31
CA GLY A 249 5.09 -17.98 -2.40
C GLY A 249 3.93 -16.99 -2.44
N ILE A 250 4.24 -15.69 -2.47
CA ILE A 250 3.24 -14.63 -2.60
C ILE A 250 2.47 -14.76 -3.93
N LEU A 251 3.19 -14.91 -5.05
CA LEU A 251 2.56 -14.99 -6.37
C LEU A 251 1.65 -16.22 -6.56
N LYS A 252 1.88 -17.31 -5.81
CA LYS A 252 0.98 -18.46 -5.81
C LYS A 252 -0.42 -18.13 -5.30
N SER A 253 -0.57 -17.10 -4.46
CA SER A 253 -1.90 -16.69 -3.98
C SER A 253 -2.86 -16.29 -5.10
N GLU A 254 -2.34 -15.88 -6.27
CA GLU A 254 -3.16 -15.52 -7.43
C GLU A 254 -3.89 -16.72 -8.05
N GLU A 255 -3.38 -17.94 -7.83
CA GLU A 255 -3.94 -19.17 -8.36
C GLU A 255 -4.95 -19.84 -7.41
N ILE A 256 -5.13 -19.28 -6.20
CA ILE A 256 -5.93 -19.89 -5.15
C ILE A 256 -7.38 -19.44 -5.28
N PHE A 257 -8.28 -20.43 -5.26
CA PHE A 257 -9.69 -20.19 -5.04
C PHE A 257 -10.02 -20.36 -3.55
N LEU A 258 -10.48 -19.29 -2.90
CA LEU A 258 -10.93 -19.31 -1.51
C LEU A 258 -12.44 -19.62 -1.47
N PRO A 259 -12.86 -20.78 -0.93
CA PRO A 259 -14.27 -21.13 -0.83
C PRO A 259 -15.04 -20.08 -0.02
N GLN A 260 -16.27 -19.77 -0.45
CA GLN A 260 -17.13 -18.76 0.16
C GLN A 260 -17.34 -19.00 1.67
N THR A 261 -17.53 -20.26 2.07
CA THR A 261 -17.70 -20.62 3.49
C THR A 261 -16.46 -20.33 4.33
N ILE A 262 -15.27 -20.52 3.80
CA ILE A 262 -14.02 -20.16 4.49
C ILE A 262 -13.88 -18.64 4.58
N ARG A 263 -14.25 -17.92 3.51
CA ARG A 263 -14.23 -16.45 3.50
C ARG A 263 -15.17 -15.89 4.58
N GLU A 264 -16.40 -16.40 4.66
CA GLU A 264 -17.39 -15.97 5.67
C GLU A 264 -16.88 -16.20 7.10
N VAL A 265 -16.28 -17.36 7.38
CA VAL A 265 -15.68 -17.64 8.71
C VAL A 265 -14.52 -16.68 9.02
N LEU A 266 -13.67 -16.37 8.03
CA LEU A 266 -12.58 -15.41 8.21
C LEU A 266 -13.12 -13.98 8.41
N ASP A 267 -14.19 -13.62 7.71
CA ASP A 267 -14.89 -12.35 7.88
C ASP A 267 -15.46 -12.22 9.30
N GLU A 268 -16.12 -13.27 9.82
CA GLU A 268 -16.71 -13.29 11.15
C GLU A 268 -15.64 -13.17 12.25
N ILE A 269 -14.57 -13.97 12.19
CA ILE A 269 -13.54 -14.00 13.24
C ILE A 269 -12.69 -12.72 13.26
N SER A 270 -12.58 -12.01 12.14
CA SER A 270 -11.82 -10.76 12.01
C SER A 270 -12.66 -9.50 12.15
N ALA A 271 -14.00 -9.59 12.11
CA ALA A 271 -14.92 -8.44 12.09
C ALA A 271 -14.89 -7.57 13.35
N VAL A 272 -14.37 -8.04 14.44
CA VAL A 272 -14.41 -7.36 15.76
C VAL A 272 -12.98 -6.94 16.17
N LEU A 273 -12.25 -6.43 15.25
CA LEU A 273 -10.93 -5.86 15.54
C LEU A 273 -10.99 -4.29 15.55
#